data_37648cd397fc65224167ee530706cdb4
#
_entry.id   37648cd397fc65224167ee530706cdb4
#
_cell.length_a   1.000
_cell.length_b   1.000
_cell.length_c   1.000
_cell.angle_alpha   90.00
_cell.angle_beta   90.00
_cell.angle_gamma   90.00
#
_symmetry.space_group_name_H-M   'P 1'
#
loop_
_entity.id
_entity.type
_entity.pdbx_description
1 polymer ?
#
loop_
_entity_poly.entity_id
_entity_poly.type
_entity_poly.pdbx_seq_one_letter_code
_entity_poly.pdbx_strand_id
1 'polypeptide(L)'
;MKYIPSIAFEEMSGSAKGVTAAKNKGRKFIKNRGYGGRVGTSDQAANKGVMKYITTSWKSLTNEQILAWNKLALSQEAKSVMGTKAKISGLNLFQRLNFWVVKLGGQLMLNPPTLSGVETPSEATIVCNSSTFTFKLDQPIADNGGIYLVIQASEGQSNGVSRAYGKAVQIHAEEEPTAAAIDIKAAYEAKHGVLGAGAPKVFFRYFYVNASTGETSVPMQAIVKWDADGATVEAPEISGTTPFSETTQVSISGPAGAEIRYTTDGSNPTSSSTLDSEAFSLNASATVKAIAIKNGVSSSVASKEFTKSA
;
A
#
# COMPACT_ATOMS: atom_id res chain seq x y z
N MET A 1 25.63 5.06 -2.54
CA MET A 1 25.41 6.46 -2.96
C MET A 1 26.06 6.66 -4.32
N LYS A 2 25.38 7.29 -5.27
CA LYS A 2 25.98 7.75 -6.53
C LYS A 2 26.46 9.18 -6.32
N TYR A 3 27.56 9.57 -6.95
CA TYR A 3 28.09 10.92 -6.84
C TYR A 3 28.45 11.48 -8.21
N ILE A 4 28.38 12.81 -8.31
CA ILE A 4 28.91 13.57 -9.43
C ILE A 4 30.23 14.16 -8.95
N PRO A 5 31.35 13.98 -9.67
CA PRO A 5 32.63 14.55 -9.26
C PRO A 5 32.55 16.07 -9.19
N SER A 6 33.22 16.64 -8.22
CA SER A 6 33.49 18.07 -8.15
C SER A 6 34.83 18.39 -8.79
N ILE A 7 35.15 19.68 -8.93
CA ILE A 7 36.47 20.18 -9.43
C ILE A 7 37.64 19.54 -8.68
N ALA A 8 37.48 19.18 -7.41
CA ALA A 8 38.54 18.63 -6.59
C ALA A 8 38.79 17.11 -6.81
N PHE A 9 37.79 16.35 -7.34
CA PHE A 9 37.90 14.89 -7.51
C PHE A 9 37.23 14.44 -8.79
N GLU A 10 38.02 14.15 -9.80
CA GLU A 10 37.49 13.65 -11.07
C GLU A 10 37.08 12.16 -11.00
N GLU A 11 37.91 11.32 -10.37
CA GLU A 11 37.63 9.90 -10.12
C GLU A 11 38.11 9.46 -8.74
N MET A 12 37.30 8.64 -8.09
CA MET A 12 37.69 7.89 -6.91
C MET A 12 37.48 6.42 -7.16
N SER A 13 38.46 5.58 -6.86
CA SER A 13 38.35 4.12 -6.87
C SER A 13 39.06 3.52 -5.68
N GLY A 14 38.55 2.38 -5.17
CA GLY A 14 39.16 1.67 -4.04
C GLY A 14 38.31 1.68 -2.77
N SER A 15 38.86 1.12 -1.71
CA SER A 15 38.18 0.98 -0.41
C SER A 15 39.06 1.59 0.71
N ALA A 16 38.42 2.41 1.54
CA ALA A 16 39.05 2.98 2.74
C ALA A 16 38.02 2.99 3.89
N LYS A 17 38.49 2.56 5.10
CA LYS A 17 37.74 2.66 6.37
C LYS A 17 36.20 2.44 6.27
N GLY A 18 35.80 1.34 5.70
CA GLY A 18 34.36 1.02 5.61
C GLY A 18 33.60 1.59 4.39
N VAL A 19 34.29 2.33 3.52
CA VAL A 19 33.71 2.91 2.29
C VAL A 19 34.43 2.34 1.07
N THR A 20 33.67 2.01 0.03
CA THR A 20 34.20 1.63 -1.28
C THR A 20 33.69 2.59 -2.34
N ALA A 21 34.59 3.21 -3.09
CA ALA A 21 34.29 3.97 -4.29
C ALA A 21 34.59 3.13 -5.53
N ALA A 22 33.67 3.08 -6.49
CA ALA A 22 33.82 2.31 -7.71
C ALA A 22 33.06 2.95 -8.88
N LYS A 23 33.40 2.51 -10.11
CA LYS A 23 32.75 2.90 -11.36
C LYS A 23 32.14 1.66 -12.04
N ASN A 24 30.91 1.75 -12.48
CA ASN A 24 30.26 0.72 -13.26
C ASN A 24 29.54 1.35 -14.47
N LYS A 25 29.89 0.93 -15.68
CA LYS A 25 29.36 1.46 -16.94
C LYS A 25 29.34 3.00 -16.98
N GLY A 26 30.45 3.63 -16.63
CA GLY A 26 30.57 5.09 -16.60
C GLY A 26 29.94 5.78 -15.39
N ARG A 27 29.20 5.08 -14.55
CA ARG A 27 28.56 5.64 -13.35
C ARG A 27 29.46 5.47 -12.13
N LYS A 28 29.76 6.57 -11.48
CA LYS A 28 30.55 6.61 -10.25
C LYS A 28 29.65 6.47 -9.04
N PHE A 29 30.04 5.65 -8.05
CA PHE A 29 29.27 5.45 -6.82
C PHE A 29 30.16 5.16 -5.63
N ILE A 30 29.65 5.52 -4.46
CA ILE A 30 30.25 5.21 -3.15
C ILE A 30 29.28 4.32 -2.41
N LYS A 31 29.77 3.23 -1.84
CA LYS A 31 29.00 2.33 -0.99
C LYS A 31 29.73 2.05 0.32
N ASN A 32 28.97 1.84 1.39
CA ASN A 32 29.55 1.32 2.61
C ASN A 32 30.05 -0.11 2.36
N ARG A 33 31.20 -0.43 2.90
CA ARG A 33 31.73 -1.79 2.90
C ARG A 33 30.88 -2.62 3.86
N GLY A 34 30.05 -3.53 3.31
CA GLY A 34 29.25 -4.45 4.11
C GLY A 34 30.17 -5.45 4.81
N TYR A 35 30.09 -5.51 6.13
CA TYR A 35 30.66 -6.62 6.89
C TYR A 35 29.70 -7.82 6.75
N GLY A 36 30.27 -8.99 6.50
CA GLY A 36 29.69 -10.31 6.29
C GLY A 36 28.17 -10.45 6.40
N GLY A 37 27.59 -11.12 5.43
CA GLY A 37 26.14 -11.16 5.28
C GLY A 37 25.44 -11.73 6.51
N ARG A 38 24.40 -11.05 6.98
CA ARG A 38 23.40 -11.67 7.83
C ARG A 38 22.84 -12.88 7.13
N VAL A 39 22.54 -13.95 7.86
CA VAL A 39 21.80 -15.09 7.34
C VAL A 39 20.51 -14.54 6.73
N GLY A 40 20.32 -14.76 5.42
CA GLY A 40 19.14 -14.27 4.73
C GLY A 40 17.89 -14.99 5.21
N THR A 41 16.74 -14.31 5.16
CA THR A 41 15.46 -14.95 5.40
C THR A 41 15.15 -15.97 4.28
N SER A 42 14.23 -16.91 4.56
CA SER A 42 13.75 -17.88 3.55
C SER A 42 13.28 -17.19 2.26
N ASP A 43 12.54 -16.09 2.38
CA ASP A 43 12.06 -15.31 1.23
C ASP A 43 13.21 -14.67 0.43
N GLN A 44 14.25 -14.20 1.12
CA GLN A 44 15.44 -13.69 0.43
C GLN A 44 16.18 -14.80 -0.31
N ALA A 45 16.24 -16.01 0.26
CA ALA A 45 16.84 -17.16 -0.39
C ALA A 45 16.03 -17.58 -1.63
N ALA A 46 14.70 -17.65 -1.52
CA ALA A 46 13.79 -17.92 -2.64
C ALA A 46 13.93 -16.89 -3.76
N ASN A 47 13.86 -15.61 -3.45
CA ASN A 47 14.04 -14.53 -4.44
C ASN A 47 15.42 -14.55 -5.10
N LYS A 48 16.49 -14.89 -4.37
CA LYS A 48 17.83 -15.10 -4.94
C LYS A 48 17.85 -16.29 -5.88
N GLY A 49 17.15 -17.37 -5.55
CA GLY A 49 16.98 -18.55 -6.40
C GLY A 49 16.34 -18.19 -7.74
N VAL A 50 15.20 -17.50 -7.71
CA VAL A 50 14.50 -17.00 -8.90
C VAL A 50 15.42 -16.11 -9.74
N MET A 51 16.09 -15.13 -9.14
CA MET A 51 17.01 -14.24 -9.85
C MET A 51 18.22 -14.96 -10.46
N LYS A 52 18.75 -15.97 -9.75
CA LYS A 52 19.83 -16.82 -10.28
C LYS A 52 19.37 -17.60 -11.50
N TYR A 53 18.19 -18.22 -11.43
CA TYR A 53 17.59 -18.96 -12.54
C TYR A 53 17.42 -18.06 -13.76
N ILE A 54 16.77 -16.90 -13.64
CA ILE A 54 16.56 -15.95 -14.73
C ILE A 54 17.90 -15.46 -15.32
N THR A 55 18.87 -15.12 -14.48
CA THR A 55 20.19 -14.64 -14.95
C THR A 55 20.97 -15.72 -15.68
N THR A 56 20.84 -16.96 -15.25
CA THR A 56 21.49 -18.09 -15.94
C THR A 56 20.83 -18.34 -17.29
N SER A 57 19.49 -18.29 -17.35
CA SER A 57 18.74 -18.48 -18.60
C SER A 57 19.02 -17.38 -19.63
N TRP A 58 19.33 -16.16 -19.23
CA TRP A 58 19.78 -15.11 -20.15
C TRP A 58 21.01 -15.52 -20.97
N LYS A 59 21.92 -16.30 -20.39
CA LYS A 59 23.13 -16.75 -21.09
C LYS A 59 22.87 -17.81 -22.16
N SER A 60 21.73 -18.50 -22.08
CA SER A 60 21.30 -19.49 -23.04
C SER A 60 20.40 -18.96 -24.15
N LEU A 61 20.06 -17.68 -24.13
CA LEU A 61 19.28 -17.03 -25.19
C LEU A 61 20.08 -16.97 -26.51
N THR A 62 19.35 -17.05 -27.62
CA THR A 62 19.92 -16.78 -28.95
C THR A 62 20.26 -15.32 -29.12
N ASN A 63 21.16 -15.01 -30.07
CA ASN A 63 21.50 -13.62 -30.40
C ASN A 63 20.28 -12.82 -30.84
N GLU A 64 19.35 -13.41 -31.57
CA GLU A 64 18.11 -12.78 -32.01
C GLU A 64 17.24 -12.38 -30.81
N GLN A 65 17.08 -13.28 -29.83
CA GLN A 65 16.35 -13.02 -28.61
C GLN A 65 17.00 -11.88 -27.81
N ILE A 66 18.31 -11.90 -27.65
CA ILE A 66 19.06 -10.85 -26.94
C ILE A 66 18.87 -9.50 -27.65
N LEU A 67 18.93 -9.46 -28.98
CA LEU A 67 18.69 -8.23 -29.76
C LEU A 67 17.25 -7.73 -29.61
N ALA A 68 16.25 -8.64 -29.62
CA ALA A 68 14.85 -8.28 -29.40
C ALA A 68 14.62 -7.68 -28.00
N TRP A 69 15.19 -8.26 -26.96
CA TRP A 69 15.14 -7.71 -25.60
C TRP A 69 15.85 -6.36 -25.48
N ASN A 70 17.00 -6.18 -26.14
CA ASN A 70 17.70 -4.90 -26.17
C ASN A 70 16.87 -3.84 -26.90
N LYS A 71 16.20 -4.19 -28.00
CA LYS A 71 15.31 -3.30 -28.75
C LYS A 71 14.13 -2.85 -27.89
N LEU A 72 13.45 -3.77 -27.21
CA LEU A 72 12.37 -3.44 -26.29
C LEU A 72 12.87 -2.55 -25.14
N ALA A 73 14.06 -2.80 -24.61
CA ALA A 73 14.64 -2.00 -23.54
C ALA A 73 14.92 -0.54 -23.93
N LEU A 74 15.19 -0.26 -25.20
CA LEU A 74 15.38 1.11 -25.71
C LEU A 74 14.10 1.95 -25.66
N SER A 75 12.93 1.32 -25.79
CA SER A 75 11.63 1.99 -25.70
C SER A 75 11.21 2.26 -24.25
N GLN A 76 11.91 1.66 -23.27
CA GLN A 76 11.56 1.82 -21.84
C GLN A 76 12.36 2.94 -21.21
N GLU A 77 11.65 3.91 -20.61
CA GLU A 77 12.27 4.94 -19.79
C GLU A 77 12.57 4.40 -18.38
N ALA A 78 13.77 4.65 -17.91
CA ALA A 78 14.16 4.40 -16.53
C ALA A 78 14.65 5.72 -15.91
N LYS A 79 14.28 5.96 -14.65
CA LYS A 79 14.83 7.07 -13.88
C LYS A 79 16.08 6.60 -13.15
N SER A 80 17.17 7.37 -13.25
CA SER A 80 18.33 7.14 -12.38
C SER A 80 17.97 7.56 -10.96
N VAL A 81 18.76 7.09 -9.98
CA VAL A 81 18.63 7.53 -8.57
C VAL A 81 18.78 9.06 -8.42
N MET A 82 19.45 9.70 -9.38
CA MET A 82 19.65 11.16 -9.40
C MET A 82 18.58 11.90 -10.24
N GLY A 83 17.47 11.24 -10.59
CA GLY A 83 16.38 11.86 -11.35
C GLY A 83 16.63 12.05 -12.84
N THR A 84 17.83 11.74 -13.34
CA THR A 84 18.15 11.84 -14.76
C THR A 84 17.57 10.66 -15.53
N LYS A 85 17.16 10.89 -16.80
CA LYS A 85 16.75 9.81 -17.69
C LYS A 85 17.89 8.80 -17.84
N ALA A 86 17.59 7.51 -17.67
CA ALA A 86 18.55 6.43 -17.81
C ALA A 86 17.99 5.36 -18.74
N LYS A 87 18.83 4.80 -19.57
CA LYS A 87 18.45 3.64 -20.40
C LYS A 87 18.58 2.36 -19.56
N ILE A 88 17.58 1.49 -19.67
CA ILE A 88 17.63 0.14 -19.11
C ILE A 88 18.33 -0.78 -20.11
N SER A 89 19.09 -1.77 -19.65
CA SER A 89 19.65 -2.80 -20.53
C SER A 89 18.63 -3.92 -20.76
N GLY A 90 18.73 -4.63 -21.90
CA GLY A 90 17.87 -5.79 -22.19
C GLY A 90 17.90 -6.83 -21.08
N LEU A 91 19.08 -7.15 -20.52
CA LEU A 91 19.20 -8.02 -19.35
C LEU A 91 18.37 -7.53 -18.14
N ASN A 92 18.47 -6.25 -17.83
CA ASN A 92 17.72 -5.71 -16.68
C ASN A 92 16.20 -5.73 -16.93
N LEU A 93 15.76 -5.50 -18.16
CA LEU A 93 14.36 -5.62 -18.54
C LEU A 93 13.89 -7.08 -18.47
N PHE A 94 14.67 -8.00 -19.04
CA PHE A 94 14.44 -9.44 -18.98
C PHE A 94 14.27 -9.91 -17.53
N GLN A 95 15.18 -9.50 -16.63
CA GLN A 95 15.11 -9.84 -15.21
C GLN A 95 13.88 -9.23 -14.55
N ARG A 96 13.56 -7.98 -14.85
CA ARG A 96 12.41 -7.27 -14.23
C ARG A 96 11.08 -7.93 -14.56
N LEU A 97 10.86 -8.27 -15.83
CA LEU A 97 9.60 -8.86 -16.26
C LEU A 97 9.52 -10.34 -15.86
N ASN A 98 10.54 -11.13 -16.16
CA ASN A 98 10.53 -12.55 -15.83
C ASN A 98 10.52 -12.85 -14.32
N PHE A 99 10.95 -11.90 -13.47
CA PHE A 99 10.92 -12.11 -12.02
C PHE A 99 9.51 -12.39 -11.52
N TRP A 100 8.54 -11.60 -11.94
CA TRP A 100 7.16 -11.79 -11.52
C TRP A 100 6.52 -13.00 -12.18
N VAL A 101 6.74 -13.22 -13.47
CA VAL A 101 6.22 -14.40 -14.16
C VAL A 101 6.65 -15.69 -13.46
N VAL A 102 7.95 -15.86 -13.23
CA VAL A 102 8.49 -17.07 -12.56
C VAL A 102 8.05 -17.14 -11.09
N LYS A 103 7.97 -16.00 -10.40
CA LYS A 103 7.55 -15.96 -8.99
C LYS A 103 6.09 -16.35 -8.80
N LEU A 104 5.23 -16.07 -9.77
CA LEU A 104 3.82 -16.46 -9.79
C LEU A 104 3.59 -17.86 -10.38
N GLY A 105 4.66 -18.61 -10.66
CA GLY A 105 4.58 -20.00 -11.16
C GLY A 105 4.50 -20.13 -12.68
N GLY A 106 4.59 -19.02 -13.42
CA GLY A 106 4.60 -19.01 -14.88
C GLY A 106 5.94 -19.46 -15.48
N GLN A 107 5.92 -19.68 -16.77
CA GLN A 107 7.12 -20.08 -17.52
C GLN A 107 7.97 -18.87 -17.91
N LEU A 108 9.29 -19.05 -17.91
CA LEU A 108 10.23 -18.02 -18.31
C LEU A 108 9.98 -17.58 -19.77
N MET A 109 9.83 -16.29 -19.99
CA MET A 109 9.69 -15.70 -21.32
C MET A 109 11.05 -15.58 -21.98
N LEU A 110 11.29 -16.35 -23.05
CA LEU A 110 12.52 -16.26 -23.84
C LEU A 110 12.48 -15.08 -24.82
N ASN A 111 11.31 -14.79 -25.38
CA ASN A 111 11.07 -13.64 -26.25
C ASN A 111 10.42 -12.48 -25.47
N PRO A 112 10.72 -11.22 -25.82
CA PRO A 112 10.10 -10.08 -25.18
C PRO A 112 8.60 -10.04 -25.47
N PRO A 113 7.75 -9.78 -24.44
CA PRO A 113 6.32 -9.63 -24.64
C PRO A 113 5.98 -8.27 -25.27
N THR A 114 4.76 -8.15 -25.79
CA THR A 114 4.16 -6.85 -26.08
C THR A 114 3.69 -6.24 -24.78
N LEU A 115 4.15 -5.04 -24.47
CA LEU A 115 3.77 -4.32 -23.25
C LEU A 115 2.53 -3.47 -23.53
N SER A 116 1.49 -3.66 -22.75
CA SER A 116 0.22 -2.92 -22.83
C SER A 116 0.01 -1.97 -21.64
N GLY A 117 0.87 -2.08 -20.62
CA GLY A 117 0.65 -1.41 -19.34
C GLY A 117 -0.36 -2.18 -18.46
N VAL A 118 -0.29 -1.93 -17.17
CA VAL A 118 -1.21 -2.50 -16.19
C VAL A 118 -1.84 -1.36 -15.41
N GLU A 119 -3.17 -1.36 -15.29
CA GLU A 119 -3.91 -0.35 -14.54
C GLU A 119 -3.46 -0.30 -13.08
N THR A 120 -3.58 0.88 -12.47
CA THR A 120 -3.27 1.05 -11.05
C THR A 120 -4.45 0.54 -10.23
N PRO A 121 -4.22 -0.21 -9.14
CA PRO A 121 -5.31 -0.63 -8.26
C PRO A 121 -6.09 0.55 -7.70
N SER A 122 -7.38 0.34 -7.45
CA SER A 122 -8.21 1.28 -6.69
C SER A 122 -7.73 1.42 -5.25
N GLU A 123 -8.31 2.34 -4.50
CA GLU A 123 -8.14 2.39 -3.06
C GLU A 123 -8.61 1.08 -2.43
N ALA A 124 -8.08 0.79 -1.25
CA ALA A 124 -8.39 -0.43 -0.53
C ALA A 124 -8.87 -0.11 0.88
N THR A 125 -9.96 -0.76 1.27
CA THR A 125 -10.45 -0.78 2.64
C THR A 125 -9.78 -1.94 3.38
N ILE A 126 -9.06 -1.62 4.46
CA ILE A 126 -8.34 -2.61 5.26
C ILE A 126 -8.87 -2.58 6.68
N VAL A 127 -9.35 -3.72 7.16
CA VAL A 127 -9.82 -3.89 8.55
C VAL A 127 -8.81 -4.76 9.28
N CYS A 128 -8.35 -4.28 10.44
CA CYS A 128 -7.35 -4.99 11.25
C CYS A 128 -7.71 -4.92 12.72
N ASN A 129 -8.08 -6.07 13.29
CA ASN A 129 -8.43 -6.19 14.69
C ASN A 129 -7.96 -7.54 15.29
N SER A 130 -8.34 -7.83 16.54
CA SER A 130 -7.95 -9.07 17.21
C SER A 130 -8.46 -10.33 16.50
N SER A 131 -9.63 -10.28 15.88
CA SER A 131 -10.30 -11.42 15.22
C SER A 131 -10.12 -11.45 13.72
N THR A 132 -10.10 -10.27 13.06
CA THR A 132 -10.13 -10.12 11.60
C THR A 132 -8.94 -9.31 11.08
N PHE A 133 -8.37 -9.73 9.97
CA PHE A 133 -7.44 -8.91 9.19
C PHE A 133 -7.74 -9.10 7.71
N THR A 134 -8.55 -8.20 7.16
CA THR A 134 -9.02 -8.29 5.79
C THR A 134 -8.55 -7.12 4.94
N PHE A 135 -8.33 -7.42 3.67
CA PHE A 135 -7.99 -6.46 2.63
C PHE A 135 -9.07 -6.52 1.55
N LYS A 136 -9.63 -5.40 1.17
CA LYS A 136 -10.67 -5.31 0.15
C LYS A 136 -10.36 -4.15 -0.78
N LEU A 137 -10.39 -4.37 -2.09
CA LEU A 137 -10.36 -3.31 -3.09
C LEU A 137 -11.74 -2.65 -3.20
N ASP A 138 -11.79 -1.34 -3.33
CA ASP A 138 -13.05 -0.61 -3.51
C ASP A 138 -13.65 -0.90 -4.88
N GLN A 139 -12.81 -1.03 -5.90
CA GLN A 139 -13.20 -1.45 -7.25
C GLN A 139 -12.22 -2.49 -7.79
N PRO A 140 -12.69 -3.64 -8.31
CA PRO A 140 -11.83 -4.58 -9.00
C PRO A 140 -11.39 -4.02 -10.35
N ILE A 141 -10.35 -4.60 -10.94
CA ILE A 141 -9.99 -4.31 -12.33
C ILE A 141 -11.07 -4.89 -13.29
N ALA A 142 -11.42 -4.14 -14.33
CA ALA A 142 -12.51 -4.54 -15.24
C ALA A 142 -12.14 -5.79 -16.08
N ASP A 143 -10.89 -5.86 -16.55
CA ASP A 143 -10.33 -7.04 -17.22
C ASP A 143 -9.21 -7.60 -16.33
N ASN A 144 -9.54 -8.62 -15.56
CA ASN A 144 -8.66 -9.24 -14.58
C ASN A 144 -8.00 -10.54 -15.06
N GLY A 145 -8.25 -10.96 -16.30
CA GLY A 145 -7.68 -12.20 -16.87
C GLY A 145 -6.15 -12.23 -16.82
N GLY A 146 -5.60 -13.14 -16.01
CA GLY A 146 -4.15 -13.27 -15.80
C GLY A 146 -3.52 -12.11 -15.03
N ILE A 147 -4.31 -11.30 -14.33
CA ILE A 147 -3.83 -10.25 -13.44
C ILE A 147 -3.79 -10.77 -12.00
N TYR A 148 -2.67 -10.59 -11.34
CA TYR A 148 -2.50 -10.88 -9.92
C TYR A 148 -2.45 -9.59 -9.10
N LEU A 149 -3.20 -9.56 -8.00
CA LEU A 149 -3.03 -8.55 -6.97
C LEU A 149 -1.96 -9.02 -5.99
N VAL A 150 -0.86 -8.28 -5.90
CA VAL A 150 0.21 -8.54 -4.93
C VAL A 150 0.07 -7.60 -3.75
N ILE A 151 -0.09 -8.17 -2.55
CA ILE A 151 -0.23 -7.44 -1.29
C ILE A 151 1.07 -7.60 -0.49
N GLN A 152 1.66 -6.47 -0.14
CA GLN A 152 2.84 -6.39 0.72
C GLN A 152 2.47 -5.63 1.99
N ALA A 153 2.94 -6.10 3.14
CA ALA A 153 2.75 -5.44 4.43
C ALA A 153 4.06 -5.35 5.21
N SER A 154 4.19 -4.31 6.02
CA SER A 154 5.29 -4.18 6.97
C SER A 154 4.97 -4.98 8.25
N GLU A 155 5.98 -5.32 9.01
CA GLU A 155 5.77 -5.66 10.43
C GLU A 155 5.04 -4.51 11.15
N GLY A 156 4.42 -4.79 12.30
CA GLY A 156 3.80 -3.78 13.13
C GLY A 156 4.79 -2.69 13.51
N GLN A 157 4.38 -1.44 13.41
CA GLN A 157 5.18 -0.25 13.72
C GLN A 157 4.49 0.53 14.86
N SER A 158 5.28 1.22 15.67
CA SER A 158 4.76 2.11 16.70
C SER A 158 4.01 3.31 16.09
N ASN A 159 3.13 3.94 16.87
CA ASN A 159 2.32 5.06 16.40
C ASN A 159 3.14 6.25 15.87
N GLY A 160 4.35 6.47 16.37
CA GLY A 160 5.23 7.56 15.95
C GLY A 160 5.85 7.37 14.56
N VAL A 161 5.78 6.18 13.97
CA VAL A 161 6.33 5.93 12.64
C VAL A 161 5.41 6.51 11.57
N SER A 162 5.93 7.42 10.76
CA SER A 162 5.19 8.08 9.67
C SER A 162 5.32 7.33 8.33
N ARG A 163 6.37 6.54 8.13
CA ARG A 163 6.64 5.87 6.86
C ARG A 163 7.46 4.59 7.04
N ALA A 164 6.90 3.45 6.65
CA ALA A 164 7.58 2.16 6.66
C ALA A 164 7.31 1.28 5.42
N TYR A 165 6.85 1.86 4.31
CA TYR A 165 6.54 1.12 3.07
C TYR A 165 7.74 0.35 2.50
N GLY A 166 8.97 0.82 2.76
CA GLY A 166 10.19 0.14 2.34
C GLY A 166 10.49 -1.16 3.10
N LYS A 167 9.82 -1.38 4.24
CA LYS A 167 9.90 -2.62 5.02
C LYS A 167 8.82 -3.64 4.64
N ALA A 168 7.86 -3.26 3.78
CA ALA A 168 6.79 -4.14 3.37
C ALA A 168 7.33 -5.33 2.57
N VAL A 169 6.94 -6.53 2.97
CA VAL A 169 7.23 -7.79 2.28
C VAL A 169 5.93 -8.40 1.78
N GLN A 170 6.02 -9.22 0.74
CA GLN A 170 4.84 -9.89 0.20
C GLN A 170 4.26 -10.85 1.22
N ILE A 171 2.96 -10.67 1.51
CA ILE A 171 2.18 -11.55 2.37
C ILE A 171 1.17 -12.37 1.59
N HIS A 172 0.62 -11.82 0.50
CA HIS A 172 -0.40 -12.48 -0.30
C HIS A 172 -0.29 -12.12 -1.78
N ALA A 173 -0.76 -13.01 -2.64
CA ALA A 173 -0.98 -12.76 -4.05
C ALA A 173 -2.28 -13.45 -4.47
N GLU A 174 -3.22 -12.68 -4.98
CA GLU A 174 -4.54 -13.13 -5.44
C GLU A 174 -4.59 -13.10 -6.95
N GLU A 175 -4.97 -14.22 -7.57
CA GLU A 175 -5.23 -14.31 -9.00
C GLU A 175 -6.65 -13.80 -9.29
N GLU A 176 -6.81 -13.04 -10.36
CA GLU A 176 -8.09 -12.47 -10.79
C GLU A 176 -8.84 -11.77 -9.63
N PRO A 177 -8.25 -10.72 -9.05
CA PRO A 177 -8.79 -10.09 -7.86
C PRO A 177 -10.18 -9.52 -8.09
N THR A 178 -11.07 -9.78 -7.14
CA THR A 178 -12.43 -9.28 -7.11
C THR A 178 -12.60 -8.17 -6.05
N ALA A 179 -13.81 -7.62 -5.93
CA ALA A 179 -14.16 -6.71 -4.83
C ALA A 179 -14.47 -7.45 -3.51
N ALA A 180 -14.29 -8.78 -3.44
CA ALA A 180 -14.45 -9.54 -2.21
C ALA A 180 -13.34 -9.21 -1.20
N ALA A 181 -13.66 -9.30 0.09
CA ALA A 181 -12.66 -9.12 1.14
C ALA A 181 -11.76 -10.38 1.23
N ILE A 182 -10.46 -10.16 1.13
CA ILE A 182 -9.43 -11.20 1.24
C ILE A 182 -8.99 -11.28 2.70
N ASP A 183 -9.08 -12.44 3.33
CA ASP A 183 -8.50 -12.65 4.67
C ASP A 183 -6.99 -12.83 4.55
N ILE A 184 -6.27 -11.88 5.12
CA ILE A 184 -4.80 -11.87 5.11
C ILE A 184 -4.20 -12.16 6.50
N LYS A 185 -5.03 -12.49 7.51
CA LYS A 185 -4.58 -12.64 8.90
C LYS A 185 -3.52 -13.74 9.03
N ALA A 186 -3.83 -14.95 8.61
CA ALA A 186 -2.91 -16.09 8.72
C ALA A 186 -1.61 -15.84 7.94
N ALA A 187 -1.70 -15.25 6.74
CA ALA A 187 -0.55 -14.92 5.91
C ALA A 187 0.33 -13.83 6.54
N TYR A 188 -0.29 -12.82 7.17
CA TYR A 188 0.42 -11.78 7.91
C TYR A 188 1.13 -12.34 9.13
N GLU A 189 0.41 -13.09 9.98
CA GLU A 189 0.95 -13.65 11.22
C GLU A 189 2.09 -14.64 10.98
N ALA A 190 2.03 -15.41 9.91
CA ALA A 190 3.12 -16.30 9.50
C ALA A 190 4.42 -15.56 9.16
N LYS A 191 4.34 -14.31 8.68
CA LYS A 191 5.51 -13.49 8.29
C LYS A 191 6.01 -12.57 9.40
N HIS A 192 5.10 -11.99 10.16
CA HIS A 192 5.38 -10.89 11.08
C HIS A 192 5.02 -11.19 12.55
N GLY A 193 4.35 -12.31 12.78
CA GLY A 193 3.77 -12.60 14.10
C GLY A 193 2.46 -11.85 14.36
N VAL A 194 1.90 -12.08 15.54
CA VAL A 194 0.62 -11.50 15.96
C VAL A 194 0.77 -9.99 16.18
N LEU A 195 -0.16 -9.23 15.62
CA LEU A 195 -0.24 -7.79 15.82
C LEU A 195 -0.82 -7.46 17.21
N GLY A 196 -0.43 -6.33 17.78
CA GLY A 196 -0.91 -5.91 19.09
C GLY A 196 -0.69 -4.41 19.35
N ALA A 197 -1.19 -3.95 20.51
CA ALA A 197 -1.20 -2.54 20.90
C ALA A 197 0.18 -1.86 20.94
N GLY A 198 1.26 -2.62 21.17
CA GLY A 198 2.63 -2.06 21.23
C GLY A 198 3.16 -1.60 19.85
N ALA A 199 2.66 -2.17 18.76
CA ALA A 199 3.06 -1.84 17.41
C ALA A 199 1.83 -1.91 16.46
N PRO A 200 0.85 -1.01 16.65
CA PRO A 200 -0.49 -1.16 16.05
C PRO A 200 -0.55 -0.74 14.58
N LYS A 201 0.49 -0.09 14.03
CA LYS A 201 0.43 0.49 12.69
C LYS A 201 1.09 -0.42 11.67
N VAL A 202 0.36 -0.76 10.60
CA VAL A 202 0.87 -1.55 9.47
C VAL A 202 0.81 -0.73 8.19
N PHE A 203 1.90 -0.75 7.43
CA PHE A 203 2.04 -0.06 6.15
C PHE A 203 1.90 -1.06 5.03
N PHE A 204 0.93 -0.83 4.15
CA PHE A 204 0.64 -1.65 3.00
C PHE A 204 1.17 -1.02 1.72
N ARG A 205 1.60 -1.89 0.82
CA ARG A 205 1.91 -1.57 -0.56
C ARG A 205 1.32 -2.66 -1.42
N TYR A 206 0.48 -2.31 -2.38
CA TYR A 206 -0.18 -3.27 -3.24
C TYR A 206 -0.19 -2.80 -4.69
N PHE A 207 -0.16 -3.73 -5.60
CA PHE A 207 -0.07 -3.45 -7.03
C PHE A 207 -0.51 -4.68 -7.84
N TYR A 208 -0.91 -4.43 -9.07
CA TYR A 208 -1.21 -5.49 -10.02
C TYR A 208 0.02 -5.97 -10.75
N VAL A 209 0.01 -7.24 -11.12
CA VAL A 209 1.03 -7.90 -11.94
C VAL A 209 0.32 -8.69 -13.03
N ASN A 210 0.69 -8.46 -14.28
CA ASN A 210 0.27 -9.31 -15.38
C ASN A 210 1.14 -10.57 -15.42
N ALA A 211 0.53 -11.73 -15.22
CA ALA A 211 1.24 -13.01 -15.13
C ALA A 211 1.91 -13.42 -16.44
N SER A 212 1.39 -12.99 -17.58
CA SER A 212 1.92 -13.35 -18.91
C SER A 212 3.08 -12.46 -19.36
N THR A 213 3.07 -11.17 -18.97
CA THR A 213 4.10 -10.20 -19.40
C THR A 213 5.06 -9.81 -18.29
N GLY A 214 4.71 -10.05 -17.03
CA GLY A 214 5.48 -9.63 -15.86
C GLY A 214 5.46 -8.12 -15.62
N GLU A 215 4.61 -7.38 -16.33
CA GLU A 215 4.39 -5.96 -16.08
C GLU A 215 3.75 -5.72 -14.72
N THR A 216 4.14 -4.65 -14.08
CA THR A 216 3.58 -4.25 -12.80
C THR A 216 2.95 -2.87 -12.90
N SER A 217 1.81 -2.69 -12.28
CA SER A 217 1.21 -1.36 -12.13
C SER A 217 2.03 -0.44 -11.23
N VAL A 218 1.63 0.82 -11.16
CA VAL A 218 2.09 1.73 -10.11
C VAL A 218 1.58 1.21 -8.76
N PRO A 219 2.45 1.08 -7.74
CA PRO A 219 2.02 0.58 -6.45
C PRO A 219 1.22 1.64 -5.67
N MET A 220 0.08 1.22 -5.13
CA MET A 220 -0.69 1.97 -4.15
C MET A 220 -0.16 1.74 -2.74
N GLN A 221 -0.47 2.65 -1.83
CA GLN A 221 -0.01 2.63 -0.44
C GLN A 221 -1.19 2.90 0.49
N ALA A 222 -1.29 2.12 1.54
CA ALA A 222 -2.29 2.29 2.59
C ALA A 222 -1.67 2.10 3.97
N ILE A 223 -2.32 2.64 4.97
CA ILE A 223 -1.94 2.47 6.38
C ILE A 223 -3.17 2.01 7.13
N VAL A 224 -3.02 0.98 7.94
CA VAL A 224 -4.05 0.56 8.88
C VAL A 224 -3.50 0.61 10.30
N LYS A 225 -4.36 0.91 11.26
CA LYS A 225 -4.09 0.71 12.67
C LYS A 225 -4.83 -0.51 13.17
N TRP A 226 -4.13 -1.32 13.93
CA TRP A 226 -4.74 -2.42 14.67
C TRP A 226 -5.64 -1.86 15.76
N ASP A 227 -6.84 -2.40 15.86
CA ASP A 227 -7.80 -2.08 16.90
C ASP A 227 -8.18 -3.36 17.66
N ALA A 228 -8.06 -3.34 18.98
CA ALA A 228 -8.38 -4.49 19.81
C ALA A 228 -9.85 -4.94 19.68
N ASP A 229 -10.76 -3.98 19.54
CA ASP A 229 -12.21 -4.22 19.58
C ASP A 229 -12.86 -4.43 18.20
N GLY A 230 -12.11 -4.23 17.14
CA GLY A 230 -12.57 -4.50 15.78
C GLY A 230 -13.59 -3.53 15.22
N ALA A 231 -13.60 -2.32 15.72
CA ALA A 231 -14.64 -1.38 15.34
C ALA A 231 -14.24 -0.53 14.11
N THR A 232 -14.82 -0.84 12.96
CA THR A 232 -15.46 0.24 12.21
C THR A 232 -16.54 0.78 13.14
N VAL A 233 -16.33 1.93 13.73
CA VAL A 233 -17.36 2.56 14.56
C VAL A 233 -18.49 2.89 13.61
N GLU A 234 -19.67 2.27 13.78
CA GLU A 234 -20.85 2.58 12.98
C GLU A 234 -21.26 4.04 13.20
N ALA A 235 -21.75 4.67 12.12
CA ALA A 235 -22.24 6.03 12.24
C ALA A 235 -23.41 6.10 13.22
N PRO A 236 -23.53 7.14 14.05
CA PRO A 236 -24.66 7.31 14.93
C PRO A 236 -25.93 7.59 14.10
N GLU A 237 -27.09 7.19 14.62
CA GLU A 237 -28.39 7.45 14.04
C GLU A 237 -28.99 8.70 14.70
N ILE A 238 -29.39 9.71 13.88
CA ILE A 238 -30.02 10.93 14.32
C ILE A 238 -31.52 10.81 14.12
N SER A 239 -32.30 10.84 15.19
CA SER A 239 -33.76 10.77 15.19
C SER A 239 -34.39 12.07 15.65
N GLY A 240 -35.63 12.31 15.27
CA GLY A 240 -36.41 13.52 15.57
C GLY A 240 -37.38 13.84 14.44
N THR A 241 -38.41 14.62 14.73
CA THR A 241 -39.46 15.01 13.76
C THR A 241 -38.98 16.17 12.90
N THR A 242 -39.12 16.05 11.60
CA THR A 242 -38.90 17.09 10.60
C THR A 242 -39.88 16.92 9.44
N PRO A 243 -40.60 17.96 8.97
CA PRO A 243 -40.63 19.31 9.49
C PRO A 243 -41.37 19.42 10.84
N PHE A 244 -41.14 20.51 11.60
CA PHE A 244 -41.76 20.78 12.89
C PHE A 244 -42.25 22.23 12.97
N SER A 245 -43.30 22.51 13.81
CA SER A 245 -43.92 23.84 13.88
C SER A 245 -43.31 24.71 14.98
N GLU A 246 -43.14 24.21 16.19
CA GLU A 246 -42.64 25.01 17.34
C GLU A 246 -41.24 24.53 17.73
N THR A 247 -41.14 23.32 18.24
CA THR A 247 -39.90 22.68 18.66
C THR A 247 -39.88 21.21 18.26
N THR A 248 -38.68 20.66 18.05
CA THR A 248 -38.50 19.22 17.85
C THR A 248 -37.41 18.72 18.79
N GLN A 249 -37.62 17.52 19.32
CA GLN A 249 -36.62 16.85 20.13
C GLN A 249 -35.76 15.97 19.24
N VAL A 250 -34.45 16.14 19.36
CA VAL A 250 -33.46 15.35 18.64
C VAL A 250 -32.78 14.40 19.61
N SER A 251 -32.75 13.13 19.26
CA SER A 251 -31.95 12.15 19.98
C SER A 251 -30.97 11.48 19.04
N ILE A 252 -29.79 11.21 19.53
CA ILE A 252 -28.73 10.56 18.76
C ILE A 252 -28.38 9.27 19.46
N SER A 253 -28.44 8.16 18.71
CA SER A 253 -28.07 6.85 19.21
C SER A 253 -26.86 6.31 18.44
N GLY A 254 -25.99 5.56 19.11
CA GLY A 254 -24.79 5.03 18.48
C GLY A 254 -24.33 3.71 19.09
N PRO A 255 -23.21 3.18 18.60
CA PRO A 255 -22.69 1.89 19.05
C PRO A 255 -22.38 1.88 20.55
N ALA A 256 -22.64 0.77 21.19
CA ALA A 256 -22.41 0.63 22.63
C ALA A 256 -20.95 0.89 23.02
N GLY A 257 -20.74 1.78 24.00
CA GLY A 257 -19.44 2.20 24.50
C GLY A 257 -18.69 3.20 23.61
N ALA A 258 -19.37 3.77 22.59
CA ALA A 258 -18.84 4.90 21.82
C ALA A 258 -19.25 6.24 22.46
N GLU A 259 -18.37 7.22 22.39
CA GLU A 259 -18.62 8.62 22.73
C GLU A 259 -19.20 9.31 21.50
N ILE A 260 -20.39 9.89 21.60
CA ILE A 260 -21.04 10.57 20.48
C ILE A 260 -20.77 12.07 20.59
N ARG A 261 -20.29 12.65 19.48
CA ARG A 261 -20.07 14.11 19.35
C ARG A 261 -20.92 14.67 18.24
N TYR A 262 -21.52 15.84 18.44
CA TYR A 262 -22.40 16.44 17.46
C TYR A 262 -22.20 17.94 17.29
N THR A 263 -22.74 18.49 16.19
CA THR A 263 -22.86 19.89 15.86
C THR A 263 -24.27 20.16 15.34
N THR A 264 -24.76 21.39 15.50
CA THR A 264 -26.10 21.83 15.03
C THR A 264 -26.03 22.89 13.93
N ASP A 265 -24.83 23.34 13.58
CA ASP A 265 -24.54 24.37 12.59
C ASP A 265 -24.16 23.83 11.19
N GLY A 266 -24.23 22.49 11.01
CA GLY A 266 -23.84 21.82 9.77
C GLY A 266 -22.34 21.66 9.59
N SER A 267 -21.49 22.09 10.53
CA SER A 267 -20.05 21.77 10.51
C SER A 267 -19.80 20.30 10.81
N ASN A 268 -18.65 19.75 10.37
CA ASN A 268 -18.31 18.39 10.69
C ASN A 268 -17.84 18.27 12.15
N PRO A 269 -18.46 17.36 12.94
CA PRO A 269 -18.05 17.16 14.33
C PRO A 269 -16.61 16.65 14.45
N THR A 270 -15.94 17.05 15.53
CA THR A 270 -14.60 16.62 15.92
C THR A 270 -14.61 16.04 17.34
N SER A 271 -13.50 15.52 17.81
CA SER A 271 -13.36 15.05 19.20
C SER A 271 -13.55 16.16 20.26
N SER A 272 -13.50 17.42 19.85
CA SER A 272 -13.75 18.59 20.72
C SER A 272 -15.16 19.18 20.61
N SER A 273 -16.02 18.65 19.72
CA SER A 273 -17.40 19.08 19.57
C SER A 273 -18.25 18.67 20.77
N THR A 274 -19.48 19.16 20.84
CA THR A 274 -20.41 18.89 21.94
C THR A 274 -20.62 17.40 22.15
N LEU A 275 -20.49 16.93 23.38
CA LEU A 275 -20.79 15.55 23.76
C LEU A 275 -22.30 15.34 23.83
N ASP A 276 -22.79 14.29 23.19
CA ASP A 276 -24.18 13.87 23.33
C ASP A 276 -24.35 13.07 24.62
N SER A 277 -25.15 13.63 25.53
CA SER A 277 -25.45 12.97 26.80
C SER A 277 -26.95 12.74 26.99
N GLU A 278 -27.78 13.58 26.36
CA GLU A 278 -29.23 13.54 26.45
C GLU A 278 -29.86 14.16 25.21
N ALA A 279 -31.12 13.79 24.93
CA ALA A 279 -31.90 14.42 23.85
C ALA A 279 -32.02 15.95 24.04
N PHE A 280 -31.82 16.70 22.98
CA PHE A 280 -31.89 18.17 22.98
C PHE A 280 -32.97 18.72 22.06
N SER A 281 -33.43 19.94 22.32
CA SER A 281 -34.50 20.55 21.54
C SER A 281 -33.97 21.56 20.52
N LEU A 282 -34.51 21.51 19.31
CA LEU A 282 -34.32 22.56 18.28
C LEU A 282 -35.59 23.41 18.16
N ASN A 283 -35.40 24.72 18.12
CA ASN A 283 -36.45 25.75 17.95
C ASN A 283 -36.35 26.49 16.61
N ALA A 284 -35.34 26.22 15.82
CA ALA A 284 -35.09 26.76 14.50
C ALA A 284 -34.59 25.66 13.55
N SER A 285 -34.68 25.90 12.24
CA SER A 285 -34.10 24.99 11.26
C SER A 285 -32.59 24.82 11.46
N ALA A 286 -32.10 23.59 11.43
CA ALA A 286 -30.70 23.28 11.68
C ALA A 286 -30.28 21.98 10.95
N THR A 287 -29.01 21.90 10.59
CA THR A 287 -28.41 20.66 10.12
C THR A 287 -27.59 20.04 11.25
N VAL A 288 -28.10 18.96 11.80
CA VAL A 288 -27.41 18.20 12.84
C VAL A 288 -26.47 17.20 12.20
N LYS A 289 -25.20 17.24 12.60
CA LYS A 289 -24.21 16.24 12.21
C LYS A 289 -23.62 15.57 13.45
N ALA A 290 -23.38 14.28 13.37
CA ALA A 290 -22.84 13.50 14.50
C ALA A 290 -21.80 12.48 14.06
N ILE A 291 -20.84 12.20 14.96
CA ILE A 291 -19.88 11.10 14.85
C ILE A 291 -19.88 10.31 16.16
N ALA A 292 -19.62 9.02 16.04
CA ALA A 292 -19.32 8.15 17.19
C ALA A 292 -17.81 7.93 17.26
N ILE A 293 -17.25 8.03 18.46
CA ILE A 293 -15.81 7.85 18.72
C ILE A 293 -15.66 6.71 19.72
N LYS A 294 -14.96 5.64 19.33
CA LYS A 294 -14.64 4.53 20.22
C LYS A 294 -13.14 4.21 20.12
N ASN A 295 -12.47 4.15 21.26
CA ASN A 295 -11.03 3.88 21.34
C ASN A 295 -10.17 4.81 20.46
N GLY A 296 -10.61 6.07 20.27
CA GLY A 296 -9.92 7.05 19.42
C GLY A 296 -10.16 6.92 17.91
N VAL A 297 -11.04 5.99 17.51
CA VAL A 297 -11.49 5.83 16.12
C VAL A 297 -12.84 6.53 15.94
N SER A 298 -12.95 7.40 14.94
CA SER A 298 -14.19 8.09 14.60
C SER A 298 -14.95 7.33 13.51
N SER A 299 -16.27 7.31 13.62
CA SER A 299 -17.17 6.83 12.55
C SER A 299 -17.20 7.77 11.36
N SER A 300 -17.89 7.37 10.30
CA SER A 300 -18.37 8.31 9.29
C SER A 300 -19.37 9.30 9.91
N VAL A 301 -19.48 10.50 9.31
CA VAL A 301 -20.40 11.55 9.78
C VAL A 301 -21.84 11.19 9.39
N ALA A 302 -22.71 11.07 10.37
CA ALA A 302 -24.16 11.07 10.14
C ALA A 302 -24.66 12.51 10.01
N SER A 303 -25.61 12.75 9.12
CA SER A 303 -26.19 14.10 8.91
C SER A 303 -27.69 14.01 8.74
N LYS A 304 -28.42 14.88 9.41
CA LYS A 304 -29.87 15.03 9.26
C LYS A 304 -30.26 16.50 9.31
N GLU A 305 -31.10 16.90 8.36
CA GLU A 305 -31.61 18.24 8.27
C GLU A 305 -32.99 18.32 8.95
N PHE A 306 -33.15 19.33 9.79
CA PHE A 306 -34.39 19.66 10.50
C PHE A 306 -34.92 21.00 10.01
N THR A 307 -36.14 21.00 9.47
CA THR A 307 -36.76 22.21 8.91
C THR A 307 -37.93 22.63 9.78
N LYS A 308 -37.93 23.90 10.23
CA LYS A 308 -39.05 24.50 10.90
C LYS A 308 -40.01 25.01 9.85
N SER A 309 -41.27 24.55 9.89
CA SER A 309 -42.36 25.10 9.08
C SER A 309 -42.81 26.43 9.64
N ALA A 310 -43.17 27.35 8.74
CA ALA A 310 -43.70 28.66 9.11
C ALA A 310 -45.08 28.54 9.75
#